data_223cce1733febaccd4846eaf39c7cfcb
#
_entry.id   223cce1733febaccd4846eaf39c7cfcb
#
_cell.length_a   1.000
_cell.length_b   1.000
_cell.length_c   1.000
_cell.angle_alpha   90.00
_cell.angle_beta   90.00
_cell.angle_gamma   90.00
#
_symmetry.space_group_name_H-M   'P 1'
#
loop_
_entity.id
_entity.type
_entity.pdbx_description
1 polymer ?
#
loop_
_entity_poly.entity_id
_entity_poly.type
_entity_poly.pdbx_seq_one_letter_code
_entity_poly.pdbx_strand_id
1 'polypeptide(L)'
;MDILSFITGCTLVSLGHCWMVKVPKTVKAVDGSCVEVSCHTAPHHRVIWYKYHSFHYPKLYDGKEPASVEASFRERTSVPGNASEGDCTLRVESVTWTDNNLQLYVWINPDESATHKFHHQIVTITIENRKAPALSMQNAMVDGDLFQANCSVWHSCPSSPPSLRWSRLPVNYTAVTSMEEKGGLWVSTETIQGRGTYQLHKKEMKCTAQFATVQTESEPVILNILYAPVGVKMMADEQPVSQGHSVNLECVADSNPQPGRYVWIRRQGGQSFQTNSTQGKMSYTNISRDSSFSCIVQNNIGSNQSAWLFLHVNFPPAILSDSTCSLKGGILTCVCRAEARPNATLRWTISGSSTLPSSFTSITVYRDNTVSAELTGPVESRPNVSCVASNSLATDIQQLPLDTKFTAGQFLPWMLTALAVGSVFLWGAVMFVRRRRCRERPKATSNLHTLDIPLRQADMSESLRYSNPQKPQQKAKRTKPKAMPMALPKEKARPESPSSVYENDFVPKKPSQNPAKNNEKTKLQDNTKAMCSDMDDIYQNY
;
A
#
# COMPACT_ATOMS: atom_id res chain seq x y z
N MET A 1 63.70 26.11 -6.15
CA MET A 1 65.17 25.92 -6.29
C MET A 1 65.51 24.80 -5.34
N ASP A 2 65.67 23.62 -5.90
CA ASP A 2 66.71 22.63 -5.80
C ASP A 2 66.26 21.27 -6.31
N ILE A 3 65.88 21.26 -7.63
CA ILE A 3 65.69 20.01 -8.38
C ILE A 3 66.97 19.63 -9.14
N LEU A 4 67.97 20.45 -9.08
CA LEU A 4 69.22 20.24 -9.85
C LEU A 4 70.36 19.55 -9.08
N SER A 5 70.21 19.23 -7.80
CA SER A 5 71.30 18.61 -7.03
C SER A 5 71.24 17.08 -6.93
N PHE A 6 70.19 16.41 -7.48
CA PHE A 6 70.08 14.96 -7.44
C PHE A 6 70.40 14.24 -8.75
N ILE A 7 70.73 14.97 -9.81
CA ILE A 7 70.99 14.36 -11.13
C ILE A 7 72.50 14.09 -11.40
N THR A 8 73.41 14.64 -10.55
CA THR A 8 74.84 14.53 -10.80
C THR A 8 75.55 13.36 -10.08
N GLY A 9 74.83 12.52 -9.36
CA GLY A 9 75.42 11.36 -8.66
C GLY A 9 75.30 10.01 -9.36
N CYS A 10 74.59 9.92 -10.51
CA CYS A 10 74.32 8.64 -11.14
C CYS A 10 74.86 8.49 -12.58
N THR A 11 75.83 9.31 -13.01
CA THR A 11 76.29 9.31 -14.41
C THR A 11 77.64 8.68 -14.69
N LEU A 12 78.23 7.93 -13.82
CA LEU A 12 79.44 7.15 -14.15
C LEU A 12 79.58 5.98 -13.18
N VAL A 13 78.95 4.87 -13.38
CA VAL A 13 79.42 3.49 -13.21
C VAL A 13 78.24 2.53 -13.45
N SER A 14 78.33 1.77 -14.57
CA SER A 14 77.52 0.57 -14.90
C SER A 14 76.00 0.78 -14.99
N LEU A 15 75.39 0.19 -16.00
CA LEU A 15 73.95 -0.08 -16.20
C LEU A 15 73.33 -0.87 -15.02
N GLY A 16 73.50 -0.39 -13.82
CA GLY A 16 72.75 -0.90 -12.68
C GLY A 16 71.43 -0.17 -12.61
N HIS A 17 70.31 -0.86 -12.91
CA HIS A 17 68.97 -0.35 -12.65
C HIS A 17 68.88 0.08 -11.17
N CYS A 18 68.80 1.40 -10.92
CA CYS A 18 68.57 1.92 -9.56
C CYS A 18 67.16 1.48 -9.13
N TRP A 19 67.07 0.44 -8.32
CA TRP A 19 65.81 0.00 -7.78
C TRP A 19 65.22 1.08 -6.87
N MET A 20 64.04 1.55 -7.22
CA MET A 20 63.29 2.48 -6.43
C MET A 20 61.94 1.87 -6.13
N VAL A 21 61.46 2.02 -4.91
CA VAL A 21 60.12 1.64 -4.53
C VAL A 21 59.30 2.90 -4.22
N LYS A 22 58.10 2.92 -4.67
CA LYS A 22 57.16 4.01 -4.44
C LYS A 22 56.03 3.48 -3.53
N VAL A 23 56.02 3.94 -2.30
CA VAL A 23 55.03 3.58 -1.25
C VAL A 23 54.55 4.85 -0.54
N PRO A 24 53.32 4.88 -0.01
CA PRO A 24 52.82 5.99 0.80
C PRO A 24 53.51 6.00 2.18
N LYS A 25 53.57 7.16 2.84
CA LYS A 25 54.07 7.24 4.22
C LYS A 25 53.08 6.72 5.25
N THR A 26 51.78 6.98 5.02
CA THR A 26 50.69 6.58 5.89
C THR A 26 49.53 6.08 5.04
N VAL A 27 48.85 5.04 5.53
CA VAL A 27 47.62 4.54 4.98
C VAL A 27 46.59 4.44 6.09
N LYS A 28 45.38 4.95 5.81
CA LYS A 28 44.28 4.84 6.74
C LYS A 28 43.49 3.56 6.46
N ALA A 29 43.04 2.94 7.54
CA ALA A 29 42.20 1.76 7.45
C ALA A 29 41.02 1.86 8.42
N VAL A 30 39.94 1.19 8.12
CA VAL A 30 38.76 1.09 8.97
C VAL A 30 38.72 -0.28 9.63
N ASP A 31 38.51 -0.33 10.94
CA ASP A 31 38.42 -1.55 11.73
C ASP A 31 37.41 -2.53 11.12
N GLY A 32 37.84 -3.77 10.87
CA GLY A 32 37.07 -4.83 10.22
C GLY A 32 37.08 -4.82 8.69
N SER A 33 37.64 -3.78 8.05
CA SER A 33 37.85 -3.72 6.60
C SER A 33 39.18 -4.37 6.20
N CYS A 34 39.50 -4.47 4.91
CA CYS A 34 40.86 -4.70 4.47
C CYS A 34 41.56 -3.36 4.23
N VAL A 35 42.88 -3.37 4.08
CA VAL A 35 43.69 -2.23 3.67
C VAL A 35 44.65 -2.64 2.56
N GLU A 36 44.80 -1.77 1.57
CA GLU A 36 45.76 -1.92 0.49
C GLU A 36 46.86 -0.86 0.62
N VAL A 37 48.08 -1.33 0.78
CA VAL A 37 49.27 -0.50 0.81
C VAL A 37 49.83 -0.49 -0.61
N SER A 38 49.55 0.55 -1.36
CA SER A 38 50.03 0.70 -2.73
C SER A 38 51.55 0.65 -2.78
N CYS A 39 52.11 -0.12 -3.69
CA CYS A 39 53.54 -0.31 -3.87
C CYS A 39 53.85 -0.50 -5.35
N HIS A 40 54.74 0.34 -5.89
CA HIS A 40 55.21 0.23 -7.26
C HIS A 40 56.74 0.27 -7.33
N THR A 41 57.29 -0.62 -8.13
CA THR A 41 58.75 -0.72 -8.35
C THR A 41 59.04 -1.20 -9.78
N ALA A 42 60.25 -1.60 -10.13
CA ALA A 42 60.55 -2.29 -11.38
C ALA A 42 59.98 -3.72 -11.36
N PRO A 43 59.78 -4.36 -12.54
CA PRO A 43 59.41 -5.77 -12.62
C PRO A 43 60.26 -6.65 -11.70
N HIS A 44 59.61 -7.55 -10.96
CA HIS A 44 60.27 -8.36 -9.92
C HIS A 44 59.68 -9.79 -9.92
N HIS A 45 60.41 -10.72 -9.21
CA HIS A 45 59.99 -12.11 -9.10
C HIS A 45 59.47 -12.48 -7.71
N ARG A 46 59.93 -11.77 -6.65
CA ARG A 46 59.59 -12.01 -5.28
C ARG A 46 59.50 -10.71 -4.49
N VAL A 47 58.50 -10.61 -3.67
CA VAL A 47 58.33 -9.53 -2.69
C VAL A 47 58.08 -10.11 -1.31
N ILE A 48 58.74 -9.52 -0.31
CA ILE A 48 58.46 -9.83 1.09
C ILE A 48 58.12 -8.52 1.81
N TRP A 49 57.01 -8.52 2.56
CA TRP A 49 56.65 -7.43 3.44
C TRP A 49 56.98 -7.78 4.88
N TYR A 50 57.62 -6.85 5.58
CA TYR A 50 58.06 -6.97 6.95
C TYR A 50 57.37 -5.97 7.85
N LYS A 51 57.15 -6.37 9.13
CA LYS A 51 56.82 -5.46 10.21
C LYS A 51 58.14 -4.80 10.66
N TYR A 52 58.15 -3.46 10.74
CA TYR A 52 59.29 -2.75 11.29
C TYR A 52 59.30 -2.90 12.83
N HIS A 53 60.42 -3.41 13.35
CA HIS A 53 60.63 -3.61 14.77
C HIS A 53 62.09 -3.33 15.13
N SER A 54 62.35 -2.85 16.38
CA SER A 54 63.68 -2.45 16.81
C SER A 54 64.68 -3.60 16.87
N PHE A 55 64.24 -4.81 17.17
CA PHE A 55 65.13 -5.94 17.44
C PHE A 55 64.97 -7.10 16.44
N HIS A 56 63.81 -7.31 15.89
CA HIS A 56 63.53 -8.34 14.88
C HIS A 56 62.50 -7.83 13.89
N TYR A 57 62.45 -8.46 12.72
CA TYR A 57 61.63 -8.01 11.61
C TYR A 57 60.77 -9.18 11.15
N PRO A 58 59.63 -9.42 11.82
CA PRO A 58 58.74 -10.49 11.42
C PRO A 58 58.15 -10.25 10.04
N LYS A 59 58.01 -11.33 9.26
CA LYS A 59 57.38 -11.30 7.93
C LYS A 59 55.89 -11.17 8.06
N LEU A 60 55.28 -10.23 7.34
CA LEU A 60 53.85 -10.14 7.17
C LEU A 60 53.38 -10.90 5.94
N TYR A 61 54.20 -10.88 4.88
CA TYR A 61 53.90 -11.57 3.65
C TYR A 61 55.15 -12.14 3.02
N ASP A 62 55.12 -13.39 2.63
CA ASP A 62 56.11 -14.05 1.79
C ASP A 62 55.44 -15.14 0.98
N GLY A 63 55.22 -14.90 -0.33
CA GLY A 63 54.53 -15.85 -1.23
C GLY A 63 55.34 -17.16 -1.47
N LYS A 64 56.66 -17.15 -1.27
CA LYS A 64 57.51 -18.34 -1.45
C LYS A 64 57.59 -19.19 -0.16
N GLU A 65 57.53 -18.52 0.99
CA GLU A 65 57.67 -19.19 2.32
C GLU A 65 56.52 -18.80 3.27
N PRO A 66 55.25 -19.18 2.99
CA PRO A 66 54.09 -18.75 3.80
C PRO A 66 54.19 -19.19 5.26
N ALA A 67 54.87 -20.30 5.53
CA ALA A 67 55.08 -20.81 6.91
C ALA A 67 55.98 -19.90 7.75
N SER A 68 56.82 -19.05 7.14
CA SER A 68 57.70 -18.11 7.79
C SER A 68 57.01 -16.77 8.16
N VAL A 69 55.73 -16.60 7.72
CA VAL A 69 54.92 -15.41 8.04
C VAL A 69 54.44 -15.51 9.48
N GLU A 70 54.47 -14.36 10.19
CA GLU A 70 53.94 -14.25 11.56
C GLU A 70 52.51 -14.78 11.66
N ALA A 71 52.22 -15.57 12.67
CA ALA A 71 50.96 -16.27 12.80
C ALA A 71 49.72 -15.35 12.73
N SER A 72 49.82 -14.14 13.28
CA SER A 72 48.75 -13.13 13.27
C SER A 72 48.41 -12.62 11.87
N PHE A 73 49.32 -12.75 10.88
CA PHE A 73 49.17 -12.25 9.50
C PHE A 73 49.05 -13.40 8.48
N ARG A 74 49.30 -14.63 8.92
CA ARG A 74 49.14 -15.82 8.06
C ARG A 74 47.69 -15.89 7.56
N GLU A 75 47.49 -16.10 6.27
CA GLU A 75 46.18 -16.12 5.62
C GLU A 75 45.42 -14.77 5.55
N ARG A 76 45.92 -13.73 6.26
CA ARG A 76 45.35 -12.37 6.19
C ARG A 76 46.05 -11.46 5.19
N THR A 77 47.18 -11.88 4.64
CA THR A 77 47.98 -11.02 3.74
C THR A 77 48.11 -11.62 2.36
N SER A 78 48.07 -10.77 1.37
CA SER A 78 48.26 -11.12 -0.03
C SER A 78 48.89 -9.97 -0.81
N VAL A 79 49.48 -10.28 -1.95
CA VAL A 79 49.95 -9.31 -2.93
C VAL A 79 49.16 -9.55 -4.22
N PRO A 80 48.07 -8.79 -4.44
CA PRO A 80 47.17 -9.01 -5.58
C PRO A 80 47.74 -8.47 -6.89
N GLY A 81 48.78 -7.64 -6.85
CA GLY A 81 49.35 -6.95 -7.97
C GLY A 81 50.17 -7.87 -8.93
N ASN A 82 50.39 -7.38 -10.13
CA ASN A 82 51.19 -8.08 -11.13
C ASN A 82 52.68 -7.73 -11.01
N ALA A 83 53.47 -8.66 -10.53
CA ALA A 83 54.90 -8.49 -10.33
C ALA A 83 55.65 -8.13 -11.62
N SER A 84 55.24 -8.61 -12.81
CA SER A 84 55.83 -8.27 -14.10
C SER A 84 55.55 -6.80 -14.51
N GLU A 85 54.57 -6.15 -13.90
CA GLU A 85 54.28 -4.72 -14.11
C GLU A 85 54.86 -3.86 -12.97
N GLY A 86 55.57 -4.48 -12.02
CA GLY A 86 56.17 -3.81 -10.90
C GLY A 86 55.23 -3.48 -9.74
N ASP A 87 54.05 -4.10 -9.74
CA ASP A 87 53.06 -3.92 -8.65
C ASP A 87 53.40 -4.86 -7.48
N CYS A 88 53.77 -4.28 -6.37
CA CYS A 88 54.12 -4.94 -5.10
C CYS A 88 53.10 -4.65 -4.00
N THR A 89 51.90 -4.16 -4.33
CA THR A 89 50.87 -3.75 -3.37
C THR A 89 50.53 -4.86 -2.37
N LEU A 90 50.64 -4.53 -1.08
CA LEU A 90 50.23 -5.42 0.00
C LEU A 90 48.77 -5.18 0.35
N ARG A 91 48.03 -6.27 0.46
CA ARG A 91 46.68 -6.28 1.00
C ARG A 91 46.65 -7.02 2.32
N VAL A 92 46.06 -6.40 3.34
CA VAL A 92 45.84 -6.99 4.67
C VAL A 92 44.36 -7.06 4.93
N GLU A 93 43.84 -8.27 5.13
CA GLU A 93 42.42 -8.52 5.38
C GLU A 93 42.05 -8.30 6.84
N SER A 94 40.80 -7.87 7.09
CA SER A 94 40.17 -7.78 8.40
C SER A 94 41.06 -7.11 9.45
N VAL A 95 41.55 -5.90 9.11
CA VAL A 95 42.39 -5.12 10.05
C VAL A 95 41.61 -4.78 11.33
N THR A 96 42.31 -4.79 12.46
CA THR A 96 41.72 -4.53 13.77
C THR A 96 42.56 -3.50 14.53
N TRP A 97 42.09 -3.02 15.66
CA TRP A 97 42.80 -2.11 16.51
C TRP A 97 44.19 -2.64 16.93
N THR A 98 44.42 -3.95 16.96
CA THR A 98 45.76 -4.52 17.23
C THR A 98 46.74 -4.22 16.11
N ASP A 99 46.27 -3.89 14.92
CA ASP A 99 47.08 -3.49 13.77
C ASP A 99 47.31 -1.96 13.72
N ASN A 100 46.83 -1.19 14.72
CA ASN A 100 46.97 0.25 14.70
C ASN A 100 48.44 0.67 14.92
N ASN A 101 48.90 1.68 14.16
CA ASN A 101 50.28 2.12 14.09
C ASN A 101 51.26 1.03 13.61
N LEU A 102 50.77 0.05 12.89
CA LEU A 102 51.60 -0.99 12.27
C LEU A 102 52.53 -0.33 11.26
N GLN A 103 53.82 -0.47 11.46
CA GLN A 103 54.86 0.03 10.58
C GLN A 103 55.40 -1.07 9.68
N LEU A 104 55.47 -0.82 8.39
CA LEU A 104 55.81 -1.81 7.36
C LEU A 104 56.93 -1.31 6.48
N TYR A 105 57.73 -2.25 5.95
CA TYR A 105 58.61 -1.98 4.83
C TYR A 105 58.70 -3.19 3.89
N VAL A 106 59.16 -2.96 2.66
CA VAL A 106 59.19 -3.98 1.61
C VAL A 106 60.64 -4.37 1.24
N TRP A 107 60.84 -5.64 0.90
CA TRP A 107 62.08 -6.15 0.30
C TRP A 107 61.74 -6.80 -1.04
N ILE A 108 62.37 -6.27 -2.11
CA ILE A 108 62.16 -6.74 -3.50
C ILE A 108 63.30 -7.65 -3.88
N ASN A 109 62.98 -8.79 -4.54
CA ASN A 109 63.95 -9.80 -5.00
C ASN A 109 65.02 -10.14 -3.92
N PRO A 110 64.63 -10.59 -2.72
CA PRO A 110 65.59 -10.86 -1.65
C PRO A 110 66.59 -11.98 -2.00
N ASP A 111 66.23 -12.84 -2.93
CA ASP A 111 67.13 -13.94 -3.39
C ASP A 111 68.27 -13.43 -4.29
N GLU A 112 68.13 -12.23 -4.87
CA GLU A 112 69.09 -11.65 -5.80
C GLU A 112 70.02 -10.62 -5.16
N SER A 113 69.46 -9.79 -4.25
CA SER A 113 70.24 -8.69 -3.65
C SER A 113 69.70 -8.23 -2.28
N ALA A 114 70.63 -8.09 -1.33
CA ALA A 114 70.34 -7.47 -0.03
C ALA A 114 70.11 -5.96 -0.12
N THR A 115 70.51 -5.29 -1.22
CA THR A 115 70.37 -3.85 -1.39
C THR A 115 68.94 -3.38 -1.68
N HIS A 116 68.04 -4.31 -2.13
CA HIS A 116 66.64 -4.00 -2.44
C HIS A 116 65.75 -4.05 -1.19
N LYS A 117 66.30 -3.96 0.00
CA LYS A 117 65.59 -3.88 1.30
C LYS A 117 65.32 -2.44 1.64
N PHE A 118 64.09 -1.99 1.44
CA PHE A 118 63.69 -0.58 1.59
C PHE A 118 63.27 -0.24 3.02
N HIS A 119 64.02 -0.66 4.04
CA HIS A 119 63.68 -0.49 5.46
C HIS A 119 63.67 0.99 5.95
N HIS A 120 64.15 1.93 5.15
CA HIS A 120 64.10 3.38 5.42
C HIS A 120 62.82 4.03 4.86
N GLN A 121 62.06 3.29 4.02
CA GLN A 121 60.76 3.74 3.49
C GLN A 121 59.65 3.03 4.25
N ILE A 122 59.35 3.57 5.45
CA ILE A 122 58.35 2.98 6.35
C ILE A 122 56.98 3.49 5.99
N VAL A 123 56.02 2.53 5.87
CA VAL A 123 54.60 2.80 5.74
C VAL A 123 53.92 2.58 7.09
N THR A 124 53.16 3.53 7.57
CA THR A 124 52.40 3.40 8.83
C THR A 124 50.90 3.21 8.49
N ILE A 125 50.30 2.12 8.98
CA ILE A 125 48.86 1.92 8.91
C ILE A 125 48.23 2.52 10.16
N THR A 126 47.23 3.38 9.99
CA THR A 126 46.46 3.97 11.08
C THR A 126 45.01 3.48 10.98
N ILE A 127 44.49 2.97 12.10
CA ILE A 127 43.13 2.40 12.13
C ILE A 127 42.12 3.45 12.61
N GLU A 128 41.07 3.65 11.89
CA GLU A 128 39.90 4.44 12.30
C GLU A 128 38.76 3.52 12.78
N ASN A 129 37.98 3.98 13.75
CA ASN A 129 36.83 3.27 14.26
C ASN A 129 35.81 3.03 13.12
N ARG A 130 35.28 1.82 13.05
CA ARG A 130 34.16 1.50 12.20
C ARG A 130 32.93 2.29 12.64
N LYS A 131 32.33 3.01 11.71
CA LYS A 131 31.07 3.74 11.92
C LYS A 131 29.90 2.91 11.45
N ALA A 132 28.76 3.05 12.12
CA ALA A 132 27.50 2.51 11.63
C ALA A 132 27.17 3.10 10.25
N PRO A 133 26.53 2.34 9.35
CA PRO A 133 26.08 2.87 8.07
C PRO A 133 25.14 4.06 8.27
N ALA A 134 25.28 5.08 7.45
CA ALA A 134 24.37 6.22 7.42
C ALA A 134 23.20 5.92 6.49
N LEU A 135 22.00 5.87 7.04
CA LEU A 135 20.76 5.72 6.30
C LEU A 135 20.10 7.08 6.11
N SER A 136 19.84 7.46 4.87
CA SER A 136 19.14 8.71 4.54
C SER A 136 18.02 8.45 3.53
N MET A 137 16.88 9.11 3.74
CA MET A 137 15.70 9.01 2.89
C MET A 137 14.77 10.22 3.10
N GLN A 138 13.73 10.32 2.27
CA GLN A 138 12.70 11.34 2.42
C GLN A 138 11.88 11.13 3.70
N ASN A 139 11.50 12.24 4.37
CA ASN A 139 10.76 12.18 5.64
C ASN A 139 9.31 11.67 5.49
N ALA A 140 8.68 11.88 4.34
CA ALA A 140 7.34 11.40 4.04
C ALA A 140 7.22 11.07 2.55
N MET A 141 6.46 10.03 2.24
CA MET A 141 6.22 9.51 0.89
C MET A 141 4.74 9.23 0.71
N VAL A 142 4.22 9.42 -0.50
CA VAL A 142 2.83 9.06 -0.82
C VAL A 142 2.76 7.63 -1.32
N ASP A 143 1.70 6.93 -0.98
CA ASP A 143 1.42 5.57 -1.44
C ASP A 143 1.44 5.48 -2.97
N GLY A 144 2.25 4.58 -3.50
CA GLY A 144 2.44 4.40 -4.94
C GLY A 144 3.51 5.29 -5.58
N ASP A 145 3.99 6.33 -4.90
CA ASP A 145 5.04 7.21 -5.41
C ASP A 145 6.41 6.54 -5.34
N LEU A 146 7.32 7.01 -6.21
CA LEU A 146 8.73 6.62 -6.15
C LEU A 146 9.40 7.31 -4.97
N PHE A 147 10.12 6.54 -4.18
CA PHE A 147 11.02 7.06 -3.17
C PHE A 147 12.43 6.53 -3.36
N GLN A 148 13.38 7.26 -2.81
CA GLN A 148 14.78 6.90 -2.82
C GLN A 148 15.30 6.85 -1.38
N ALA A 149 16.09 5.81 -1.09
CA ALA A 149 16.85 5.69 0.14
C ALA A 149 18.30 5.38 -0.16
N ASN A 150 19.20 5.99 0.59
CA ASN A 150 20.66 5.84 0.45
C ASN A 150 21.21 5.24 1.73
N CYS A 151 22.03 4.22 1.57
CA CYS A 151 22.84 3.63 2.64
C CYS A 151 24.31 3.83 2.33
N SER A 152 25.05 4.51 3.19
CA SER A 152 26.48 4.80 2.99
C SER A 152 27.31 4.22 4.12
N VAL A 153 28.44 3.59 3.78
CA VAL A 153 29.38 3.01 4.76
C VAL A 153 30.81 3.39 4.41
N TRP A 154 31.58 3.70 5.44
CA TRP A 154 33.02 3.97 5.34
C TRP A 154 33.80 2.67 5.40
N HIS A 155 34.79 2.54 4.53
CA HIS A 155 35.72 1.40 4.50
C HIS A 155 37.07 1.81 3.90
N SER A 156 38.05 0.91 3.94
CA SER A 156 39.40 1.14 3.40
C SER A 156 39.77 0.20 2.27
N CYS A 157 38.82 -0.59 1.78
CA CYS A 157 39.09 -1.62 0.80
C CYS A 157 38.25 -1.43 -0.48
N PRO A 158 38.74 -0.72 -1.51
CA PRO A 158 38.00 -0.50 -2.75
C PRO A 158 37.81 -1.76 -3.59
N SER A 159 38.78 -2.70 -3.52
CA SER A 159 38.71 -3.96 -4.26
C SER A 159 37.75 -4.98 -3.65
N SER A 160 37.38 -4.80 -2.36
CA SER A 160 36.45 -5.67 -1.64
C SER A 160 35.60 -4.84 -0.67
N PRO A 161 34.68 -4.01 -1.19
CA PRO A 161 33.83 -3.16 -0.35
C PRO A 161 32.87 -4.01 0.47
N PRO A 162 32.44 -3.55 1.65
CA PRO A 162 31.41 -4.24 2.42
C PRO A 162 30.10 -4.31 1.63
N SER A 163 29.40 -5.44 1.71
CA SER A 163 28.07 -5.58 1.10
C SER A 163 27.02 -4.91 1.96
N LEU A 164 26.08 -4.21 1.33
CA LEU A 164 24.96 -3.54 1.97
C LEU A 164 23.69 -4.37 1.84
N ARG A 165 22.92 -4.45 2.94
CA ARG A 165 21.65 -5.18 2.98
C ARG A 165 20.59 -4.33 3.66
N TRP A 166 19.37 -4.40 3.16
CA TRP A 166 18.24 -3.66 3.66
C TRP A 166 17.28 -4.58 4.41
N SER A 167 16.80 -4.15 5.56
CA SER A 167 15.83 -4.90 6.34
C SER A 167 14.46 -4.97 5.65
N ARG A 168 14.15 -3.98 4.82
CA ARG A 168 12.93 -3.88 4.02
C ARG A 168 13.24 -3.25 2.66
N LEU A 169 12.52 -3.72 1.65
CA LEU A 169 12.66 -3.22 0.29
C LEU A 169 11.30 -2.76 -0.23
N PRO A 170 11.27 -1.67 -1.02
CA PRO A 170 10.05 -1.26 -1.71
C PRO A 170 9.68 -2.25 -2.82
N VAL A 171 8.45 -2.13 -3.31
CA VAL A 171 7.99 -2.96 -4.42
C VAL A 171 8.66 -2.50 -5.72
N ASN A 172 9.11 -3.46 -6.55
CA ASN A 172 9.77 -3.18 -7.83
C ASN A 172 10.93 -2.19 -7.71
N TYR A 173 11.83 -2.45 -6.75
CA TYR A 173 12.98 -1.59 -6.52
C TYR A 173 14.11 -1.85 -7.52
N THR A 174 14.91 -0.81 -7.73
CA THR A 174 16.22 -0.87 -8.36
C THR A 174 17.27 -0.44 -7.35
N ALA A 175 18.47 -1.03 -7.43
CA ALA A 175 19.59 -0.66 -6.57
C ALA A 175 20.78 -0.25 -7.44
N VAL A 176 21.46 0.83 -7.06
CA VAL A 176 22.66 1.33 -7.71
C VAL A 176 23.70 1.55 -6.63
N THR A 177 24.88 0.97 -6.82
CA THR A 177 26.01 1.15 -5.91
C THR A 177 27.01 2.13 -6.52
N SER A 178 27.49 3.06 -5.71
CA SER A 178 28.56 4.00 -6.02
C SER A 178 29.62 3.95 -4.94
N MET A 179 30.85 4.29 -5.31
CA MET A 179 32.00 4.35 -4.40
C MET A 179 32.81 5.61 -4.67
N GLU A 180 33.20 6.30 -3.61
CA GLU A 180 33.92 7.57 -3.66
C GLU A 180 35.03 7.58 -2.63
N GLU A 181 36.22 8.09 -3.03
CA GLU A 181 37.33 8.29 -2.10
C GLU A 181 37.21 9.63 -1.37
N LYS A 182 37.35 9.62 -0.05
CA LYS A 182 37.28 10.79 0.81
C LYS A 182 38.36 10.75 1.90
N GLY A 183 39.41 11.55 1.72
CA GLY A 183 40.44 11.72 2.77
C GLY A 183 41.26 10.46 3.07
N GLY A 184 41.49 9.64 2.05
CA GLY A 184 42.29 8.40 2.15
C GLY A 184 41.46 7.20 2.63
N LEU A 185 40.12 7.32 2.71
CA LEU A 185 39.17 6.25 2.94
C LEU A 185 38.13 6.25 1.82
N TRP A 186 37.37 5.18 1.72
CA TRP A 186 36.33 5.00 0.74
C TRP A 186 34.94 5.04 1.39
N VAL A 187 33.97 5.55 0.66
CA VAL A 187 32.56 5.52 1.03
C VAL A 187 31.80 4.75 -0.04
N SER A 188 31.30 3.59 0.29
CA SER A 188 30.35 2.87 -0.56
C SER A 188 28.93 3.29 -0.23
N THR A 189 28.17 3.67 -1.23
CA THR A 189 26.77 4.07 -1.09
C THR A 189 25.91 3.21 -2.01
N GLU A 190 24.92 2.53 -1.45
CA GLU A 190 23.86 1.90 -2.21
C GLU A 190 22.61 2.76 -2.14
N THR A 191 22.12 3.11 -3.32
CA THR A 191 20.88 3.87 -3.52
C THR A 191 19.81 2.91 -4.03
N ILE A 192 18.74 2.75 -3.27
CA ILE A 192 17.56 2.03 -3.72
C ILE A 192 16.47 3.01 -4.13
N GLN A 193 15.80 2.69 -5.24
CA GLN A 193 14.62 3.41 -5.73
C GLN A 193 13.50 2.42 -5.96
N GLY A 194 12.29 2.74 -5.49
CA GLY A 194 11.14 1.87 -5.66
C GLY A 194 9.84 2.57 -5.27
N ARG A 195 8.72 1.85 -5.33
CA ARG A 195 7.42 2.41 -4.94
C ARG A 195 7.13 2.09 -3.47
N GLY A 196 6.80 3.14 -2.73
CA GLY A 196 6.29 3.01 -1.37
C GLY A 196 4.88 2.44 -1.39
N THR A 197 4.54 1.60 -0.41
CA THR A 197 3.18 1.11 -0.22
C THR A 197 2.70 1.43 1.19
N TYR A 198 1.41 1.68 1.37
CA TYR A 198 0.83 1.95 2.68
C TYR A 198 1.13 0.86 3.71
N GLN A 199 1.36 -0.39 3.27
CA GLN A 199 1.72 -1.52 4.13
C GLN A 199 3.08 -1.35 4.83
N LEU A 200 3.94 -0.47 4.30
CA LEU A 200 5.23 -0.11 4.90
C LEU A 200 5.11 1.01 5.96
N HIS A 201 3.95 1.65 6.08
CA HIS A 201 3.74 2.71 7.07
C HIS A 201 4.03 2.20 8.49
N LYS A 202 4.74 3.03 9.27
CA LYS A 202 5.19 2.70 10.65
C LYS A 202 6.12 1.48 10.76
N LYS A 203 6.64 0.97 9.65
CA LYS A 203 7.66 -0.08 9.68
C LYS A 203 9.04 0.53 9.78
N GLU A 204 9.92 -0.14 10.51
CA GLU A 204 11.34 0.24 10.62
C GLU A 204 12.10 -0.22 9.38
N MET A 205 12.95 0.65 8.86
CA MET A 205 13.93 0.35 7.83
C MET A 205 15.33 0.54 8.40
N LYS A 206 16.20 -0.43 8.18
CA LYS A 206 17.61 -0.44 8.54
C LYS A 206 18.44 -0.86 7.35
N CYS A 207 19.68 -0.41 7.37
CA CYS A 207 20.71 -0.87 6.46
C CYS A 207 21.82 -1.55 7.28
N THR A 208 22.27 -2.72 6.83
CA THR A 208 23.36 -3.49 7.44
C THR A 208 24.53 -3.53 6.50
N ALA A 209 25.71 -3.12 6.94
CA ALA A 209 26.97 -3.29 6.24
C ALA A 209 27.66 -4.56 6.73
N GLN A 210 27.93 -5.49 5.82
CA GLN A 210 28.62 -6.75 6.09
C GLN A 210 30.06 -6.64 5.59
N PHE A 211 30.99 -6.59 6.51
CA PHE A 211 32.42 -6.77 6.28
C PHE A 211 32.76 -8.27 6.28
N ALA A 212 34.01 -8.61 5.99
CA ALA A 212 34.43 -10.02 5.91
C ALA A 212 34.10 -10.82 7.19
N THR A 213 34.39 -10.27 8.37
CA THR A 213 34.25 -10.97 9.66
C THR A 213 33.22 -10.35 10.60
N VAL A 214 32.74 -9.13 10.32
CA VAL A 214 31.85 -8.37 11.21
C VAL A 214 30.76 -7.65 10.41
N GLN A 215 29.67 -7.36 11.09
CA GLN A 215 28.58 -6.55 10.53
C GLN A 215 28.27 -5.37 11.45
N THR A 216 27.66 -4.34 10.88
CA THR A 216 27.18 -3.18 11.60
C THR A 216 25.88 -2.67 10.97
N GLU A 217 24.98 -2.17 11.80
CA GLU A 217 23.66 -1.69 11.37
C GLU A 217 23.53 -0.18 11.54
N SER A 218 22.73 0.43 10.68
CA SER A 218 22.33 1.82 10.83
C SER A 218 21.31 1.98 11.96
N GLU A 219 21.14 3.20 12.45
CA GLU A 219 19.95 3.57 13.21
C GLU A 219 18.68 3.28 12.39
N PRO A 220 17.60 2.80 13.04
CA PRO A 220 16.35 2.53 12.37
C PRO A 220 15.64 3.82 11.96
N VAL A 221 15.09 3.84 10.74
CA VAL A 221 14.21 4.90 10.27
C VAL A 221 12.79 4.36 10.17
N ILE A 222 11.83 5.02 10.84
CA ILE A 222 10.41 4.66 10.76
C ILE A 222 9.82 5.27 9.49
N LEU A 223 9.28 4.41 8.63
CA LEU A 223 8.70 4.82 7.36
C LEU A 223 7.38 5.58 7.59
N ASN A 224 7.29 6.79 7.04
CA ASN A 224 6.08 7.60 7.06
C ASN A 224 5.46 7.64 5.66
N ILE A 225 4.51 6.74 5.39
CA ILE A 225 3.78 6.69 4.12
C ILE A 225 2.45 7.42 4.30
N LEU A 226 2.18 8.38 3.43
CA LEU A 226 0.91 9.09 3.34
C LEU A 226 0.01 8.32 2.36
N TYR A 227 -1.23 8.02 2.76
CA TYR A 227 -2.17 7.26 1.92
C TYR A 227 -3.63 7.62 2.18
N ALA A 228 -4.42 7.47 1.13
CA ALA A 228 -5.87 7.60 1.20
C ALA A 228 -6.47 6.53 2.12
N PRO A 229 -7.67 6.74 2.66
CA PRO A 229 -8.35 5.75 3.48
C PRO A 229 -8.44 4.39 2.80
N VAL A 230 -8.02 3.32 3.49
CA VAL A 230 -8.10 1.93 3.05
C VAL A 230 -8.91 1.11 4.05
N GLY A 231 -9.51 0.00 3.58
CA GLY A 231 -10.28 -0.90 4.44
C GLY A 231 -11.51 -0.23 5.07
N VAL A 232 -12.17 0.69 4.36
CA VAL A 232 -13.33 1.42 4.87
C VAL A 232 -14.45 0.44 5.20
N LYS A 233 -14.91 0.46 6.47
CA LYS A 233 -15.97 -0.41 6.97
C LYS A 233 -17.02 0.41 7.70
N MET A 234 -18.27 0.03 7.50
CA MET A 234 -19.40 0.57 8.25
C MET A 234 -19.98 -0.51 9.16
N MET A 235 -20.23 -0.15 10.40
CA MET A 235 -20.78 -1.05 11.42
C MET A 235 -21.95 -0.37 12.10
N ALA A 236 -22.90 -1.17 12.59
CA ALA A 236 -23.97 -0.74 13.48
C ALA A 236 -23.67 -1.23 14.88
N ASP A 237 -24.02 -0.44 15.90
CA ASP A 237 -23.81 -0.76 17.30
C ASP A 237 -24.67 -1.95 17.75
N GLU A 238 -25.91 -2.02 17.27
CA GLU A 238 -26.85 -3.08 17.59
C GLU A 238 -27.56 -3.60 16.36
N GLN A 239 -27.77 -4.90 16.31
CA GLN A 239 -28.62 -5.57 15.34
C GLN A 239 -29.27 -6.81 16.00
N PRO A 240 -30.55 -7.10 15.73
CA PRO A 240 -31.48 -6.40 14.82
C PRO A 240 -32.05 -5.10 15.42
N VAL A 241 -32.37 -4.13 14.56
CA VAL A 241 -32.98 -2.84 14.92
C VAL A 241 -34.48 -2.92 14.73
N SER A 242 -35.29 -2.36 15.62
CA SER A 242 -36.75 -2.28 15.40
C SER A 242 -37.12 -1.14 14.46
N GLN A 243 -38.08 -1.37 13.57
CA GLN A 243 -38.59 -0.35 12.65
C GLN A 243 -39.06 0.88 13.41
N GLY A 244 -38.70 2.08 12.92
CA GLY A 244 -39.00 3.35 13.56
C GLY A 244 -38.01 3.76 14.65
N HIS A 245 -37.17 2.87 15.15
CA HIS A 245 -36.14 3.18 16.16
C HIS A 245 -34.90 3.81 15.55
N SER A 246 -33.96 4.18 16.42
CA SER A 246 -32.65 4.73 16.02
C SER A 246 -31.57 3.67 15.99
N VAL A 247 -30.50 3.93 15.24
CA VAL A 247 -29.27 3.12 15.16
C VAL A 247 -28.08 4.05 15.16
N ASN A 248 -27.02 3.68 15.90
CA ASN A 248 -25.73 4.34 15.82
C ASN A 248 -24.84 3.58 14.86
N LEU A 249 -24.27 4.31 13.93
CA LEU A 249 -23.38 3.78 12.90
C LEU A 249 -21.97 4.30 13.14
N GLU A 250 -21.00 3.43 12.93
CA GLU A 250 -19.57 3.76 12.96
C GLU A 250 -18.94 3.46 11.60
N CYS A 251 -18.20 4.44 11.08
CA CYS A 251 -17.43 4.33 9.85
C CYS A 251 -15.95 4.38 10.20
N VAL A 252 -15.23 3.28 10.01
CA VAL A 252 -13.81 3.15 10.31
C VAL A 252 -12.99 2.93 9.03
N ALA A 253 -11.80 3.49 9.01
CA ALA A 253 -10.83 3.32 7.94
C ALA A 253 -9.42 3.47 8.49
N ASP A 254 -8.46 2.82 7.87
CA ASP A 254 -7.04 3.08 8.10
C ASP A 254 -6.55 4.11 7.08
N SER A 255 -5.84 5.14 7.53
CA SER A 255 -5.32 6.20 6.68
C SER A 255 -4.21 7.01 7.34
N ASN A 256 -3.37 7.61 6.53
CA ASN A 256 -2.37 8.57 6.97
C ASN A 256 -2.31 9.76 5.99
N PRO A 257 -2.63 10.99 6.41
CA PRO A 257 -3.13 11.42 7.71
C PRO A 257 -4.52 10.85 8.07
N GLN A 258 -4.90 11.02 9.33
CA GLN A 258 -6.23 10.64 9.81
C GLN A 258 -7.33 11.32 8.98
N PRO A 259 -8.52 10.71 8.87
CA PRO A 259 -9.62 11.27 8.10
C PRO A 259 -10.06 12.63 8.64
N GLY A 260 -10.19 13.60 7.74
CA GLY A 260 -10.71 14.94 8.06
C GLY A 260 -12.19 15.11 7.71
N ARG A 261 -12.75 14.22 6.89
CA ARG A 261 -14.13 14.32 6.41
C ARG A 261 -14.75 12.94 6.20
N TYR A 262 -16.03 12.83 6.56
CA TYR A 262 -16.89 11.69 6.33
C TYR A 262 -18.14 12.15 5.55
N VAL A 263 -18.54 11.39 4.53
CA VAL A 263 -19.82 11.57 3.84
C VAL A 263 -20.67 10.33 4.11
N TRP A 264 -21.74 10.51 4.86
CA TRP A 264 -22.68 9.46 5.20
C TRP A 264 -23.78 9.37 4.15
N ILE A 265 -24.04 8.19 3.63
CA ILE A 265 -25.03 7.95 2.59
C ILE A 265 -26.08 7.00 3.16
N ARG A 266 -27.34 7.46 3.20
CA ARG A 266 -28.51 6.67 3.57
C ARG A 266 -29.39 6.46 2.35
N ARG A 267 -29.82 5.25 2.08
CA ARG A 267 -30.91 4.93 1.15
C ARG A 267 -32.12 4.49 1.92
N GLN A 268 -33.29 5.02 1.55
CA GLN A 268 -34.57 4.70 2.15
C GLN A 268 -35.68 5.10 1.19
N GLY A 269 -36.70 4.26 0.98
CA GLY A 269 -37.83 4.55 0.08
C GLY A 269 -37.42 4.83 -1.36
N GLY A 270 -36.34 4.19 -1.85
CA GLY A 270 -35.80 4.41 -3.18
C GLY A 270 -35.00 5.71 -3.36
N GLN A 271 -34.93 6.56 -2.31
CA GLN A 271 -34.18 7.81 -2.32
C GLN A 271 -32.83 7.68 -1.62
N SER A 272 -31.87 8.51 -2.01
CA SER A 272 -30.53 8.56 -1.41
C SER A 272 -30.27 9.92 -0.82
N PHE A 273 -29.86 9.95 0.44
CA PHE A 273 -29.55 11.16 1.21
C PHE A 273 -28.08 11.15 1.60
N GLN A 274 -27.41 12.29 1.53
CA GLN A 274 -26.02 12.44 1.93
C GLN A 274 -25.88 13.48 3.04
N THR A 275 -25.03 13.19 4.03
CA THR A 275 -24.72 14.10 5.13
C THR A 275 -23.21 14.16 5.33
N ASN A 276 -22.64 15.35 5.41
CA ASN A 276 -21.24 15.58 5.69
C ASN A 276 -20.99 15.65 7.20
N SER A 277 -19.89 15.06 7.66
CA SER A 277 -19.46 15.08 9.06
C SER A 277 -17.94 15.09 9.14
N THR A 278 -17.40 15.54 10.25
CA THR A 278 -15.99 15.37 10.63
C THR A 278 -15.80 14.19 11.57
N GLN A 279 -16.89 13.55 12.00
CA GLN A 279 -16.88 12.42 12.94
C GLN A 279 -17.18 11.12 12.23
N GLY A 280 -16.47 10.07 12.61
CA GLY A 280 -16.66 8.70 12.14
C GLY A 280 -17.85 7.97 12.77
N LYS A 281 -18.69 8.68 13.59
CA LYS A 281 -19.89 8.13 14.21
C LYS A 281 -21.09 9.02 13.92
N MET A 282 -22.25 8.40 13.68
CA MET A 282 -23.49 9.10 13.39
C MET A 282 -24.70 8.27 13.80
N SER A 283 -25.71 8.95 14.36
CA SER A 283 -27.01 8.34 14.75
C SER A 283 -28.06 8.65 13.70
N TYR A 284 -28.84 7.66 13.33
CA TYR A 284 -29.99 7.78 12.44
C TYR A 284 -31.25 7.34 13.15
N THR A 285 -32.30 8.12 13.01
CA THR A 285 -33.64 7.83 13.55
C THR A 285 -34.59 7.37 12.45
N ASN A 286 -35.73 6.81 12.84
CA ASN A 286 -36.78 6.36 11.95
C ASN A 286 -36.27 5.37 10.87
N ILE A 287 -35.70 4.26 11.34
CA ILE A 287 -35.17 3.20 10.48
C ILE A 287 -36.34 2.42 9.87
N SER A 288 -36.34 2.26 8.56
CA SER A 288 -37.27 1.41 7.81
C SER A 288 -36.58 0.12 7.31
N ARG A 289 -37.37 -0.88 6.97
CA ARG A 289 -36.87 -2.19 6.52
C ARG A 289 -36.02 -2.15 5.25
N ASP A 290 -36.15 -1.11 4.44
CA ASP A 290 -35.38 -0.84 3.22
C ASP A 290 -34.19 0.09 3.44
N SER A 291 -33.93 0.50 4.69
CA SER A 291 -32.80 1.37 5.00
C SER A 291 -31.47 0.65 4.79
N SER A 292 -30.58 1.28 4.02
CA SER A 292 -29.19 0.85 3.84
C SER A 292 -28.24 2.04 3.89
N PHE A 293 -27.02 1.78 4.31
CA PHE A 293 -26.05 2.82 4.62
C PHE A 293 -24.69 2.52 3.98
N SER A 294 -23.97 3.59 3.66
CA SER A 294 -22.58 3.55 3.22
C SER A 294 -21.90 4.84 3.66
N CYS A 295 -20.59 4.82 3.83
CA CYS A 295 -19.81 6.02 4.14
C CYS A 295 -18.64 6.18 3.18
N ILE A 296 -18.34 7.44 2.85
CA ILE A 296 -17.09 7.83 2.18
C ILE A 296 -16.22 8.51 3.21
N VAL A 297 -14.98 8.05 3.32
CA VAL A 297 -13.97 8.61 4.22
C VAL A 297 -12.93 9.32 3.38
N GLN A 298 -12.52 10.52 3.80
CA GLN A 298 -11.62 11.37 3.04
C GLN A 298 -10.55 11.98 3.93
N ASN A 299 -9.29 11.95 3.45
CA ASN A 299 -8.19 12.78 3.93
C ASN A 299 -7.65 13.65 2.77
N ASN A 300 -6.52 14.33 2.98
CA ASN A 300 -5.89 15.19 1.95
C ASN A 300 -5.20 14.42 0.81
N ILE A 301 -5.05 13.09 0.94
CA ILE A 301 -4.46 12.24 -0.10
C ILE A 301 -5.54 11.70 -1.04
N GLY A 302 -6.73 11.38 -0.50
CA GLY A 302 -7.82 10.85 -1.30
C GLY A 302 -9.02 10.43 -0.49
N SER A 303 -9.90 9.66 -1.11
CA SER A 303 -11.12 9.17 -0.49
C SER A 303 -11.42 7.74 -0.90
N ASN A 304 -12.14 7.01 -0.03
CA ASN A 304 -12.64 5.69 -0.34
C ASN A 304 -13.99 5.45 0.34
N GLN A 305 -14.76 4.51 -0.18
CA GLN A 305 -16.13 4.23 0.23
C GLN A 305 -16.25 2.82 0.82
N SER A 306 -17.10 2.67 1.85
CA SER A 306 -17.45 1.37 2.41
C SER A 306 -18.37 0.58 1.49
N ALA A 307 -18.42 -0.73 1.67
CA ALA A 307 -19.54 -1.52 1.19
C ALA A 307 -20.87 -1.02 1.80
N TRP A 308 -22.01 -1.34 1.16
CA TRP A 308 -23.33 -1.04 1.70
C TRP A 308 -23.63 -1.94 2.91
N LEU A 309 -24.00 -1.31 4.00
CA LEU A 309 -24.55 -1.96 5.20
C LEU A 309 -26.07 -2.06 5.06
N PHE A 310 -26.58 -3.26 5.00
CA PHE A 310 -28.03 -3.57 5.08
C PHE A 310 -28.36 -3.95 6.51
N LEU A 311 -29.26 -3.20 7.13
CA LEU A 311 -29.65 -3.48 8.52
C LEU A 311 -30.63 -4.65 8.60
N HIS A 312 -30.49 -5.45 9.64
CA HIS A 312 -31.49 -6.42 10.03
C HIS A 312 -32.59 -5.72 10.82
N VAL A 313 -33.68 -5.33 10.13
CA VAL A 313 -34.77 -4.56 10.76
C VAL A 313 -35.90 -5.51 11.14
N ASN A 314 -36.27 -5.49 12.43
CA ASN A 314 -37.48 -6.13 12.93
C ASN A 314 -38.70 -5.24 12.68
N PHE A 315 -39.79 -5.81 12.21
CA PHE A 315 -41.01 -5.10 11.89
C PHE A 315 -42.26 -5.91 12.23
N PRO A 316 -43.38 -5.22 12.55
CA PRO A 316 -44.64 -5.88 12.88
C PRO A 316 -45.21 -6.64 11.69
N PRO A 317 -46.09 -7.62 11.91
CA PRO A 317 -46.79 -8.31 10.84
C PRO A 317 -47.58 -7.35 9.96
N ALA A 318 -47.61 -7.61 8.66
CA ALA A 318 -48.48 -6.98 7.70
C ALA A 318 -49.11 -8.08 6.82
N ILE A 319 -50.42 -8.22 6.87
CA ILE A 319 -51.14 -9.17 6.02
C ILE A 319 -51.15 -8.62 4.61
N LEU A 320 -50.73 -9.45 3.65
CA LEU A 320 -50.58 -9.04 2.25
C LEU A 320 -51.94 -9.02 1.53
N SER A 321 -52.10 -8.11 0.56
CA SER A 321 -53.35 -7.86 -0.18
C SER A 321 -53.80 -9.00 -1.07
N ASP A 322 -52.94 -9.99 -1.35
CA ASP A 322 -53.24 -11.20 -2.07
C ASP A 322 -53.87 -12.33 -1.20
N SER A 323 -54.07 -12.02 0.08
CA SER A 323 -54.77 -12.91 1.01
C SER A 323 -56.25 -12.89 0.73
N THR A 324 -56.85 -14.07 0.47
CA THR A 324 -58.25 -14.20 0.00
C THR A 324 -58.82 -15.53 0.35
N CYS A 325 -60.16 -15.62 0.33
CA CYS A 325 -60.92 -16.86 0.43
C CYS A 325 -61.71 -17.17 -0.84
N SER A 326 -61.93 -18.44 -1.12
CA SER A 326 -62.83 -18.92 -2.19
C SER A 326 -63.78 -19.97 -1.66
N LEU A 327 -65.01 -19.98 -2.17
CA LEU A 327 -66.03 -20.98 -1.81
C LEU A 327 -66.48 -21.70 -3.05
N LYS A 328 -66.26 -23.02 -3.13
CA LYS A 328 -66.64 -23.85 -4.24
C LYS A 328 -67.25 -25.15 -3.73
N GLY A 329 -68.50 -25.47 -4.17
CA GLY A 329 -69.14 -26.72 -3.79
C GLY A 329 -69.28 -26.98 -2.31
N GLY A 330 -69.50 -25.94 -1.48
CA GLY A 330 -69.61 -26.07 -0.03
C GLY A 330 -68.24 -26.21 0.68
N ILE A 331 -67.11 -26.14 -0.06
CA ILE A 331 -65.77 -26.15 0.50
C ILE A 331 -65.19 -24.74 0.50
N LEU A 332 -64.83 -24.23 1.65
CA LEU A 332 -64.10 -22.99 1.83
C LEU A 332 -62.59 -23.28 1.72
N THR A 333 -61.88 -22.49 0.92
CA THR A 333 -60.42 -22.46 0.88
C THR A 333 -59.94 -21.03 1.02
N CYS A 334 -59.14 -20.75 2.04
CA CYS A 334 -58.55 -19.44 2.31
C CYS A 334 -57.03 -19.51 2.28
N VAL A 335 -56.38 -18.49 1.73
CA VAL A 335 -54.93 -18.28 1.79
C VAL A 335 -54.66 -16.96 2.48
N CYS A 336 -53.90 -17.00 3.55
CA CYS A 336 -53.41 -15.82 4.21
C CYS A 336 -51.90 -15.77 4.14
N ARG A 337 -51.37 -14.63 3.72
CA ARG A 337 -49.94 -14.36 3.63
C ARG A 337 -49.62 -13.12 4.42
N ALA A 338 -48.63 -13.21 5.27
CA ALA A 338 -48.14 -12.07 6.06
C ALA A 338 -46.64 -11.97 6.00
N GLU A 339 -46.15 -10.74 6.00
CA GLU A 339 -44.74 -10.39 6.06
C GLU A 339 -44.42 -9.84 7.42
N ALA A 340 -43.42 -10.40 8.11
CA ALA A 340 -43.01 -9.99 9.46
C ALA A 340 -41.57 -10.40 9.77
N ARG A 341 -40.93 -9.64 10.68
CA ARG A 341 -39.67 -10.03 11.28
C ARG A 341 -39.65 -9.63 12.77
N PRO A 342 -39.48 -10.56 13.69
CA PRO A 342 -39.46 -12.03 13.51
C PRO A 342 -40.71 -12.55 12.82
N ASN A 343 -40.61 -13.74 12.23
CA ASN A 343 -41.69 -14.36 11.49
C ASN A 343 -42.97 -14.41 12.31
N ALA A 344 -44.10 -14.06 11.69
CA ALA A 344 -45.41 -14.11 12.34
C ALA A 344 -45.93 -15.54 12.46
N THR A 345 -46.75 -15.76 13.51
CA THR A 345 -47.66 -16.90 13.61
C THR A 345 -49.01 -16.51 13.02
N LEU A 346 -49.58 -17.36 12.16
CA LEU A 346 -50.91 -17.13 11.60
C LEU A 346 -51.95 -17.95 12.35
N ARG A 347 -53.09 -17.29 12.67
CA ARG A 347 -54.28 -17.92 13.25
C ARG A 347 -55.50 -17.50 12.44
N TRP A 348 -56.53 -18.34 12.48
CA TRP A 348 -57.75 -18.11 11.80
C TRP A 348 -58.90 -17.82 12.78
N THR A 349 -59.81 -16.93 12.39
CA THR A 349 -61.11 -16.77 13.04
C THR A 349 -62.21 -16.92 12.00
N ILE A 350 -63.20 -17.79 12.27
CA ILE A 350 -64.32 -18.05 11.41
C ILE A 350 -65.60 -17.63 12.13
N SER A 351 -66.34 -16.68 11.56
CA SER A 351 -67.57 -16.11 12.16
C SER A 351 -67.40 -15.69 13.65
N GLY A 352 -66.19 -15.10 13.96
CA GLY A 352 -65.87 -14.63 15.32
C GLY A 352 -65.31 -15.69 16.26
N SER A 353 -65.30 -16.98 15.91
CA SER A 353 -64.69 -18.04 16.70
C SER A 353 -63.25 -18.27 16.31
N SER A 354 -62.34 -18.32 17.30
CA SER A 354 -60.91 -18.67 17.10
C SER A 354 -60.65 -20.17 17.21
N THR A 355 -61.65 -20.97 17.61
CA THR A 355 -61.54 -22.43 17.65
C THR A 355 -61.98 -22.98 16.29
N LEU A 356 -61.05 -23.61 15.57
CA LEU A 356 -61.35 -24.26 14.28
C LEU A 356 -62.06 -25.59 14.53
N PRO A 357 -63.19 -25.85 13.86
CA PRO A 357 -63.80 -27.18 13.88
C PRO A 357 -62.81 -28.25 13.38
N SER A 358 -62.93 -29.48 13.85
CA SER A 358 -62.08 -30.59 13.47
C SER A 358 -62.14 -30.97 11.95
N SER A 359 -63.17 -30.47 11.29
CA SER A 359 -63.36 -30.63 9.82
C SER A 359 -62.48 -29.69 8.98
N PHE A 360 -61.77 -28.71 9.61
CA PHE A 360 -60.88 -27.79 8.93
C PHE A 360 -59.45 -28.27 9.04
N THR A 361 -58.70 -28.13 7.96
CA THR A 361 -57.27 -28.35 7.90
C THR A 361 -56.54 -27.02 7.63
N SER A 362 -55.43 -26.79 8.29
CA SER A 362 -54.60 -25.62 8.04
C SER A 362 -53.15 -26.03 7.87
N ILE A 363 -52.50 -25.56 6.77
CA ILE A 363 -51.09 -25.81 6.44
C ILE A 363 -50.38 -24.46 6.44
N THR A 364 -49.24 -24.37 7.14
CA THR A 364 -48.46 -23.15 7.21
C THR A 364 -47.06 -23.38 6.63
N VAL A 365 -46.61 -22.46 5.77
CA VAL A 365 -45.30 -22.49 5.12
C VAL A 365 -44.58 -21.17 5.39
N TYR A 366 -43.29 -21.25 5.77
CA TYR A 366 -42.41 -20.10 6.03
C TYR A 366 -41.42 -19.98 4.88
N ARG A 367 -41.23 -18.76 4.37
CA ARG A 367 -40.20 -18.40 3.39
C ARG A 367 -39.63 -17.03 3.76
N ASP A 368 -38.34 -16.97 4.15
CA ASP A 368 -37.68 -15.74 4.59
C ASP A 368 -38.50 -14.99 5.66
N ASN A 369 -38.96 -13.77 5.35
CA ASN A 369 -39.79 -12.95 6.24
C ASN A 369 -41.30 -13.12 5.98
N THR A 370 -41.71 -14.04 5.11
CA THR A 370 -43.11 -14.25 4.74
C THR A 370 -43.60 -15.58 5.29
N VAL A 371 -44.76 -15.55 5.90
CA VAL A 371 -45.52 -16.76 6.28
C VAL A 371 -46.80 -16.84 5.47
N SER A 372 -47.11 -18.02 4.98
CA SER A 372 -48.35 -18.32 4.24
C SER A 372 -49.05 -19.46 4.91
N ALA A 373 -50.35 -19.28 5.21
CA ALA A 373 -51.21 -20.36 5.70
C ALA A 373 -52.38 -20.56 4.77
N GLU A 374 -52.70 -21.83 4.49
CA GLU A 374 -53.86 -22.25 3.77
C GLU A 374 -54.83 -22.94 4.72
N LEU A 375 -56.12 -22.56 4.68
CA LEU A 375 -57.18 -23.12 5.49
C LEU A 375 -58.23 -23.74 4.51
N THR A 376 -58.58 -25.00 4.71
CA THR A 376 -59.60 -25.69 3.91
C THR A 376 -60.56 -26.44 4.80
N GLY A 377 -61.86 -26.33 4.53
CA GLY A 377 -62.90 -27.07 5.26
C GLY A 377 -64.32 -26.86 4.69
N PRO A 378 -65.27 -27.72 5.07
CA PRO A 378 -66.66 -27.62 4.65
C PRO A 378 -67.42 -26.52 5.41
N VAL A 379 -68.32 -25.79 4.70
CA VAL A 379 -69.20 -24.78 5.29
C VAL A 379 -70.58 -24.85 4.70
N GLU A 380 -71.61 -24.67 5.53
CA GLU A 380 -73.03 -24.67 5.11
C GLU A 380 -73.52 -23.30 4.65
N SER A 381 -72.87 -22.22 5.13
CA SER A 381 -73.18 -20.83 4.81
C SER A 381 -71.91 -20.02 4.56
N ARG A 382 -72.03 -18.81 4.02
CA ARG A 382 -70.86 -17.90 3.81
C ARG A 382 -70.34 -17.36 5.14
N PRO A 383 -69.20 -17.81 5.66
CA PRO A 383 -68.65 -17.30 6.90
C PRO A 383 -67.84 -16.04 6.69
N ASN A 384 -67.74 -15.20 7.71
CA ASN A 384 -66.70 -14.19 7.78
C ASN A 384 -65.43 -14.86 8.25
N VAL A 385 -64.38 -14.77 7.45
CA VAL A 385 -63.06 -15.32 7.79
C VAL A 385 -62.07 -14.18 8.02
N SER A 386 -61.41 -14.18 9.13
CA SER A 386 -60.31 -13.26 9.41
C SER A 386 -59.01 -14.04 9.63
N CYS A 387 -57.93 -13.51 9.10
CA CYS A 387 -56.58 -13.94 9.39
C CYS A 387 -55.98 -13.04 10.45
N VAL A 388 -55.32 -13.64 11.45
CA VAL A 388 -54.61 -12.97 12.53
C VAL A 388 -53.14 -13.33 12.43
N ALA A 389 -52.31 -12.34 12.13
CA ALA A 389 -50.84 -12.48 12.06
C ALA A 389 -50.21 -11.81 13.27
N SER A 390 -49.45 -12.56 14.07
CA SER A 390 -48.84 -12.01 15.29
C SER A 390 -47.35 -12.40 15.44
N ASN A 391 -46.53 -11.46 15.85
CA ASN A 391 -45.16 -11.69 16.30
C ASN A 391 -44.94 -11.00 17.68
N SER A 392 -43.68 -10.95 18.14
CA SER A 392 -43.30 -10.30 19.41
C SER A 392 -43.52 -8.77 19.45
N LEU A 393 -43.71 -8.13 18.28
CA LEU A 393 -43.83 -6.67 18.17
C LEU A 393 -45.30 -6.22 18.14
N ALA A 394 -46.15 -6.93 17.38
CA ALA A 394 -47.57 -6.56 17.24
C ALA A 394 -48.40 -7.70 16.64
N THR A 395 -49.69 -7.42 16.48
CA THR A 395 -50.69 -8.29 15.81
C THR A 395 -51.40 -7.48 14.74
N ASP A 396 -51.53 -8.06 13.53
CA ASP A 396 -52.35 -7.56 12.43
C ASP A 396 -53.51 -8.50 12.20
N ILE A 397 -54.73 -7.94 12.00
CA ILE A 397 -55.94 -8.69 11.79
C ILE A 397 -56.64 -8.18 10.55
N GLN A 398 -56.87 -9.06 9.59
CA GLN A 398 -57.58 -8.69 8.38
C GLN A 398 -58.69 -9.67 8.06
N GLN A 399 -59.92 -9.15 7.78
CA GLN A 399 -61.00 -9.92 7.22
C GLN A 399 -60.70 -10.19 5.75
N LEU A 400 -60.71 -11.46 5.36
CA LEU A 400 -60.32 -11.85 4.00
C LEU A 400 -61.55 -11.74 3.06
N PRO A 401 -61.33 -11.16 1.85
CA PRO A 401 -62.39 -11.11 0.83
C PRO A 401 -62.71 -12.51 0.36
N LEU A 402 -63.99 -12.82 0.28
CA LEU A 402 -64.48 -14.06 -0.35
C LEU A 402 -64.61 -13.85 -1.86
N ASP A 403 -63.74 -14.45 -2.64
CA ASP A 403 -63.68 -14.30 -4.10
C ASP A 403 -64.94 -14.94 -4.72
N THR A 404 -65.88 -14.10 -5.08
CA THR A 404 -67.03 -14.51 -5.91
C THR A 404 -66.62 -14.36 -7.36
N LYS A 405 -65.86 -15.31 -7.89
CA LYS A 405 -65.70 -15.38 -9.35
C LYS A 405 -67.04 -15.73 -9.94
N PHE A 406 -67.77 -14.72 -10.40
CA PHE A 406 -68.77 -14.93 -11.44
C PHE A 406 -68.06 -15.62 -12.60
N THR A 407 -68.41 -16.89 -12.82
CA THR A 407 -67.99 -17.58 -14.05
C THR A 407 -68.57 -16.78 -15.21
N ALA A 408 -67.77 -15.94 -15.83
CA ALA A 408 -68.12 -15.18 -17.05
C ALA A 408 -68.49 -16.14 -18.25
N GLY A 409 -68.61 -17.43 -17.97
CA GLY A 409 -68.92 -18.44 -18.96
C GLY A 409 -70.42 -18.54 -19.44
N GLN A 410 -71.34 -17.85 -18.73
CA GLN A 410 -72.74 -17.88 -19.14
C GLN A 410 -73.19 -16.76 -20.09
N PHE A 411 -72.39 -15.72 -20.24
CA PHE A 411 -72.72 -14.62 -21.17
C PHE A 411 -72.03 -14.68 -22.53
N LEU A 412 -71.06 -15.59 -22.71
CA LEU A 412 -70.27 -15.69 -23.92
C LEU A 412 -71.14 -16.10 -25.16
N PRO A 413 -72.15 -17.05 -25.04
CA PRO A 413 -72.95 -17.37 -26.19
C PRO A 413 -73.88 -16.24 -26.67
N TRP A 414 -74.36 -15.40 -25.75
CA TRP A 414 -75.21 -14.23 -26.10
C TRP A 414 -74.49 -13.09 -26.76
N MET A 415 -73.22 -12.83 -26.34
CA MET A 415 -72.37 -11.82 -26.93
C MET A 415 -71.93 -12.23 -28.36
N LEU A 416 -71.63 -13.51 -28.59
CA LEU A 416 -71.25 -14.02 -29.92
C LEU A 416 -72.40 -14.01 -30.88
N THR A 417 -73.64 -14.29 -30.42
CA THR A 417 -74.85 -14.19 -31.27
C THR A 417 -75.21 -12.75 -31.59
N ALA A 418 -75.07 -11.81 -30.67
CA ALA A 418 -75.26 -10.37 -30.90
C ALA A 418 -74.27 -9.81 -31.91
N LEU A 419 -72.96 -10.21 -31.81
CA LEU A 419 -71.95 -9.82 -32.80
C LEU A 419 -72.15 -10.44 -34.18
N ALA A 420 -72.61 -11.66 -34.25
CA ALA A 420 -72.95 -12.31 -35.53
C ALA A 420 -74.12 -11.63 -36.21
N VAL A 421 -75.18 -11.29 -35.47
CA VAL A 421 -76.38 -10.58 -36.03
C VAL A 421 -76.00 -9.16 -36.45
N GLY A 422 -75.19 -8.45 -35.64
CA GLY A 422 -74.67 -7.10 -35.95
C GLY A 422 -73.77 -7.06 -37.18
N SER A 423 -72.95 -8.08 -37.41
CA SER A 423 -72.09 -8.18 -38.60
C SER A 423 -72.92 -8.46 -39.91
N VAL A 424 -74.00 -9.23 -39.84
CA VAL A 424 -74.89 -9.43 -41.00
C VAL A 424 -75.57 -8.11 -41.40
N PHE A 425 -76.05 -7.30 -40.44
CA PHE A 425 -76.63 -5.97 -40.74
C PHE A 425 -75.59 -5.00 -41.31
N LEU A 426 -74.38 -5.00 -40.83
CA LEU A 426 -73.28 -4.16 -41.36
C LEU A 426 -72.90 -4.56 -42.80
N TRP A 427 -72.86 -5.90 -43.09
CA TRP A 427 -72.58 -6.41 -44.42
C TRP A 427 -73.70 -6.04 -45.39
N GLY A 428 -74.97 -6.13 -44.96
CA GLY A 428 -76.13 -5.67 -45.71
C GLY A 428 -76.08 -4.20 -46.04
N ALA A 429 -75.75 -3.34 -45.08
CA ALA A 429 -75.61 -1.92 -45.26
C ALA A 429 -74.45 -1.55 -46.20
N VAL A 430 -73.32 -2.21 -46.10
CA VAL A 430 -72.17 -2.01 -46.99
C VAL A 430 -72.46 -2.45 -48.42
N MET A 431 -73.17 -3.51 -48.61
CA MET A 431 -73.60 -3.95 -49.97
C MET A 431 -74.65 -3.03 -50.57
N PHE A 432 -75.57 -2.46 -49.76
CA PHE A 432 -76.53 -1.45 -50.20
C PHE A 432 -75.87 -0.15 -50.64
N VAL A 433 -74.88 0.33 -49.90
CA VAL A 433 -74.08 1.55 -50.23
C VAL A 433 -73.18 1.29 -51.46
N ARG A 434 -72.61 0.08 -51.63
CA ARG A 434 -71.88 -0.30 -52.87
C ARG A 434 -72.73 -0.35 -54.10
N ARG A 435 -74.01 -0.83 -54.03
CA ARG A 435 -74.96 -0.83 -55.16
C ARG A 435 -75.35 0.60 -55.58
N ARG A 436 -75.39 1.57 -54.67
CA ARG A 436 -75.66 3.01 -55.02
C ARG A 436 -74.47 3.71 -55.66
N ARG A 437 -73.21 3.33 -55.40
CA ARG A 437 -72.02 3.94 -55.99
C ARG A 437 -71.60 3.39 -57.36
N CYS A 438 -72.27 2.36 -57.91
CA CYS A 438 -71.98 1.85 -59.25
C CYS A 438 -72.76 2.52 -60.38
N ARG A 439 -73.42 3.67 -60.12
CA ARG A 439 -74.27 4.32 -61.15
C ARG A 439 -73.77 5.67 -61.65
N GLU A 440 -72.59 6.10 -61.30
CA GLU A 440 -72.03 7.33 -61.91
C GLU A 440 -70.53 7.16 -62.18
N ARG A 441 -70.20 6.92 -63.46
CA ARG A 441 -68.92 7.17 -64.08
C ARG A 441 -68.93 8.54 -64.76
N PRO A 442 -67.83 9.26 -64.78
CA PRO A 442 -67.20 9.50 -66.09
C PRO A 442 -65.67 9.28 -66.11
N LYS A 443 -65.25 9.13 -67.35
CA LYS A 443 -63.98 8.69 -67.93
C LYS A 443 -62.87 9.66 -67.85
N ALA A 444 -61.67 9.10 -68.07
CA ALA A 444 -60.46 9.63 -68.74
C ALA A 444 -59.37 10.12 -67.78
N THR A 445 -58.07 9.92 -67.87
CA THR A 445 -57.14 9.44 -68.92
C THR A 445 -55.77 9.23 -68.33
N SER A 446 -55.13 8.14 -68.75
CA SER A 446 -53.67 7.85 -68.98
C SER A 446 -52.55 8.69 -68.41
N ASN A 447 -51.53 8.08 -67.80
CA ASN A 447 -50.17 7.81 -68.29
C ASN A 447 -49.35 7.19 -67.14
N LEU A 448 -48.93 5.98 -67.24
CA LEU A 448 -47.71 5.35 -67.69
C LEU A 448 -46.44 5.93 -67.09
N HIS A 449 -45.77 5.23 -66.14
CA HIS A 449 -44.40 4.79 -66.27
C HIS A 449 -44.06 3.70 -65.23
N THR A 450 -43.66 2.63 -65.81
CA THR A 450 -43.03 1.40 -65.38
C THR A 450 -41.75 1.62 -64.56
N LEU A 451 -41.46 0.71 -63.62
CA LEU A 451 -40.30 -0.18 -63.61
C LEU A 451 -40.20 -0.89 -62.25
N ASP A 452 -40.47 -2.14 -62.27
CA ASP A 452 -39.75 -3.39 -62.04
C ASP A 452 -39.01 -3.60 -60.69
N ILE A 453 -39.53 -4.47 -59.97
CA ILE A 453 -39.22 -5.75 -59.27
C ILE A 453 -37.71 -6.22 -59.40
N PRO A 454 -37.08 -7.03 -58.48
CA PRO A 454 -37.65 -8.22 -57.84
C PRO A 454 -37.27 -8.53 -56.37
N LEU A 455 -38.09 -9.41 -55.83
CA LEU A 455 -37.89 -10.31 -54.70
C LEU A 455 -36.61 -11.15 -54.77
N ARG A 456 -36.03 -11.44 -53.64
CA ARG A 456 -35.55 -12.80 -53.30
C ARG A 456 -35.53 -13.07 -51.80
N GLN A 457 -36.05 -14.21 -51.51
CA GLN A 457 -36.19 -14.95 -50.27
C GLN A 457 -34.87 -15.51 -49.73
N ALA A 458 -34.95 -15.87 -48.43
CA ALA A 458 -34.32 -16.99 -47.73
C ALA A 458 -32.85 -16.77 -47.32
N ASP A 459 -32.30 -17.18 -46.23
CA ASP A 459 -32.59 -18.24 -45.29
C ASP A 459 -31.78 -18.05 -44.00
N MET A 460 -32.24 -18.68 -42.95
CA MET A 460 -31.68 -18.99 -41.66
C MET A 460 -30.18 -19.29 -41.63
N SER A 461 -29.47 -18.81 -40.61
CA SER A 461 -28.85 -19.56 -39.51
C SER A 461 -27.70 -18.82 -38.82
N GLU A 462 -27.82 -18.74 -37.54
CA GLU A 462 -26.79 -19.01 -36.51
C GLU A 462 -25.37 -18.41 -36.64
N SER A 463 -25.01 -17.51 -35.77
CA SER A 463 -24.03 -17.76 -34.69
C SER A 463 -23.60 -16.49 -33.96
N LEU A 464 -23.55 -16.63 -32.68
CA LEU A 464 -22.97 -15.75 -31.67
C LEU A 464 -21.54 -15.27 -32.02
N ARG A 465 -21.26 -13.97 -31.92
CA ARG A 465 -20.01 -13.44 -31.36
C ARG A 465 -20.13 -11.98 -30.94
N TYR A 466 -19.78 -11.75 -29.71
CA TYR A 466 -19.42 -10.49 -29.04
C TYR A 466 -18.57 -9.59 -29.91
N SER A 467 -18.87 -8.30 -29.99
CA SER A 467 -17.91 -7.22 -30.25
C SER A 467 -18.45 -5.88 -29.77
N ASN A 468 -17.59 -5.22 -29.02
CA ASN A 468 -17.59 -3.92 -28.37
C ASN A 468 -17.81 -2.76 -29.38
N PRO A 469 -18.53 -1.69 -29.05
CA PRO A 469 -18.64 -0.53 -29.93
C PRO A 469 -17.52 0.50 -29.68
N GLN A 470 -16.77 0.79 -30.73
CA GLN A 470 -15.84 1.90 -30.84
C GLN A 470 -16.57 3.23 -31.05
N LYS A 471 -16.03 4.28 -30.43
CA LYS A 471 -16.39 5.70 -30.60
C LYS A 471 -16.07 6.22 -32.02
N PRO A 472 -16.83 7.17 -32.56
CA PRO A 472 -16.47 7.83 -33.81
C PRO A 472 -15.45 8.98 -33.56
N GLN A 473 -14.38 8.97 -34.35
CA GLN A 473 -13.43 10.08 -34.47
C GLN A 473 -14.01 11.20 -35.35
N GLN A 474 -14.03 12.39 -34.83
CA GLN A 474 -14.18 13.62 -35.65
C GLN A 474 -12.81 14.25 -35.94
N LYS A 475 -12.50 14.38 -37.22
CA LYS A 475 -11.40 15.16 -37.78
C LYS A 475 -11.68 16.65 -37.59
N ALA A 476 -10.77 17.37 -36.94
CA ALA A 476 -10.73 18.83 -36.96
C ALA A 476 -9.42 19.30 -37.59
N LYS A 477 -9.56 20.23 -38.52
CA LYS A 477 -8.53 20.89 -39.32
C LYS A 477 -7.66 21.83 -38.47
N ARG A 478 -6.37 21.76 -38.76
CA ARG A 478 -5.30 22.65 -38.30
C ARG A 478 -5.48 24.05 -38.86
N THR A 479 -5.49 25.08 -38.00
CA THR A 479 -5.05 26.44 -38.33
C THR A 479 -4.26 27.02 -37.16
N LYS A 480 -3.02 27.44 -37.45
CA LYS A 480 -2.11 28.17 -36.55
C LYS A 480 -2.61 29.61 -36.37
N PRO A 481 -2.39 30.22 -35.22
CA PRO A 481 -2.15 31.67 -35.17
C PRO A 481 -0.76 32.02 -34.62
N LYS A 482 -0.30 33.11 -35.19
CA LYS A 482 0.89 33.93 -34.99
C LYS A 482 1.12 34.35 -33.53
N ALA A 483 2.39 34.42 -33.19
CA ALA A 483 2.93 35.12 -32.02
C ALA A 483 2.86 36.64 -32.16
N MET A 484 2.64 37.35 -31.06
CA MET A 484 3.25 38.63 -30.65
C MET A 484 2.69 39.12 -29.30
N PRO A 485 3.30 40.14 -28.62
CA PRO A 485 4.24 39.92 -27.53
C PRO A 485 3.79 40.48 -26.16
N MET A 486 4.64 40.21 -25.16
CA MET A 486 4.62 40.68 -23.77
C MET A 486 4.22 42.15 -23.56
N ALA A 487 3.44 42.41 -22.52
CA ALA A 487 3.52 43.63 -21.73
C ALA A 487 3.26 43.32 -20.24
N LEU A 488 4.25 43.63 -19.41
CA LEU A 488 4.17 43.74 -17.96
C LEU A 488 3.33 44.99 -17.56
N PRO A 489 2.62 44.92 -16.48
CA PRO A 489 2.36 46.14 -15.71
C PRO A 489 2.98 46.10 -14.31
N LYS A 490 3.46 47.25 -14.00
CA LYS A 490 4.16 47.78 -12.83
C LYS A 490 3.37 47.64 -11.53
N GLU A 491 4.10 47.45 -10.50
CA GLU A 491 3.96 47.78 -9.09
C GLU A 491 3.10 49.04 -8.80
N LYS A 492 2.17 48.91 -7.86
CA LYS A 492 1.65 50.05 -7.10
C LYS A 492 1.37 49.66 -5.64
N ALA A 493 1.87 50.53 -4.81
CA ALA A 493 2.01 50.66 -3.41
C ALA A 493 0.79 50.38 -2.52
N ARG A 494 1.10 49.96 -1.32
CA ARG A 494 0.45 49.93 -0.01
C ARG A 494 -0.47 51.11 0.31
N PRO A 495 -1.47 50.92 1.16
CA PRO A 495 -1.50 51.68 2.40
C PRO A 495 -1.71 50.84 3.69
N GLU A 496 -1.28 51.44 4.74
CA GLU A 496 -1.08 51.04 6.12
C GLU A 496 -2.36 50.79 6.92
N SER A 497 -2.15 50.15 8.02
CA SER A 497 -2.92 49.62 9.14
C SER A 497 -3.91 50.57 9.82
N PRO A 498 -4.77 50.04 10.77
CA PRO A 498 -4.35 50.24 12.16
C PRO A 498 -4.50 49.00 13.10
N SER A 499 -3.64 49.09 14.07
CA SER A 499 -3.45 48.35 15.28
C SER A 499 -4.67 48.07 16.15
N SER A 500 -4.75 46.90 16.77
CA SER A 500 -5.22 46.78 18.14
C SER A 500 -4.45 45.69 18.88
N VAL A 501 -3.86 46.12 19.94
CA VAL A 501 -3.07 45.49 20.99
C VAL A 501 -3.92 44.49 21.79
N TYR A 502 -3.40 43.30 22.01
CA TYR A 502 -3.56 42.59 23.28
C TYR A 502 -2.29 41.80 23.57
N GLU A 503 -1.53 42.32 24.53
CA GLU A 503 -0.47 41.66 25.29
C GLU A 503 -1.04 40.50 26.09
N ASN A 504 -0.33 39.37 26.08
CA ASN A 504 -0.20 38.51 27.26
C ASN A 504 1.16 37.83 27.23
N ASP A 505 2.00 38.33 28.10
CA ASP A 505 3.31 37.83 28.54
C ASP A 505 3.18 36.43 29.13
N PHE A 506 4.00 35.51 28.67
CA PHE A 506 4.46 34.39 29.46
C PHE A 506 5.97 34.23 29.34
N VAL A 507 6.68 34.70 30.36
CA VAL A 507 8.12 34.56 30.58
C VAL A 507 8.38 33.22 31.30
N PRO A 508 9.31 32.39 30.84
CA PRO A 508 9.72 31.21 31.61
C PRO A 508 10.79 31.64 32.65
N LYS A 509 10.49 31.38 33.93
CA LYS A 509 11.40 31.56 35.08
C LYS A 509 12.51 30.52 35.06
N LYS A 510 13.77 31.00 35.08
CA LYS A 510 14.96 30.29 35.57
C LYS A 510 14.86 30.02 37.06
N PRO A 511 15.39 28.88 37.56
CA PRO A 511 15.58 28.72 39.01
C PRO A 511 16.86 29.44 39.48
N SER A 512 16.68 30.20 40.53
CA SER A 512 17.73 30.92 41.27
C SER A 512 18.58 29.99 42.13
N GLN A 513 19.87 30.28 42.13
CA GLN A 513 20.86 29.84 43.13
C GLN A 513 20.71 30.67 44.41
N ASN A 514 20.94 29.99 45.53
CA ASN A 514 21.78 30.36 46.68
C ASN A 514 21.09 30.31 48.05
N PRO A 515 21.90 30.39 49.14
CA PRO A 515 22.97 29.51 49.64
C PRO A 515 22.79 29.20 51.16
N ALA A 516 23.50 28.22 51.70
CA ALA A 516 23.95 28.25 53.10
C ALA A 516 25.05 27.21 53.34
N LYS A 517 26.16 27.72 53.61
CA LYS A 517 27.22 27.52 54.60
C LYS A 517 27.03 26.34 55.58
N ASN A 518 28.04 25.44 55.69
CA ASN A 518 28.95 25.42 56.83
C ASN A 518 30.12 24.44 56.61
N ASN A 519 31.26 24.99 56.86
CA ASN A 519 32.54 24.49 57.35
C ASN A 519 32.58 23.04 57.85
N GLU A 520 33.60 22.29 57.38
CA GLU A 520 34.69 21.89 58.30
C GLU A 520 35.93 21.46 57.51
N LYS A 521 37.02 22.01 57.92
CA LYS A 521 38.41 21.73 57.52
C LYS A 521 38.81 20.38 58.09
N THR A 522 39.53 19.55 57.32
CA THR A 522 40.71 18.87 57.85
C THR A 522 41.72 18.59 56.74
N LYS A 523 42.86 18.91 57.04
CA LYS A 523 44.20 18.93 56.43
C LYS A 523 44.76 17.53 56.17
N LEU A 524 45.79 17.61 55.34
CA LEU A 524 47.07 16.86 55.29
C LEU A 524 47.05 15.63 54.34
N GLN A 525 47.91 15.58 53.49
CA GLN A 525 49.34 15.70 53.27
C GLN A 525 49.82 14.68 52.28
N ASP A 526 50.64 15.15 51.39
CA ASP A 526 51.68 14.49 50.60
C ASP A 526 52.14 13.12 51.10
N ASN A 527 52.28 12.18 50.14
CA ASN A 527 53.54 11.43 50.12
C ASN A 527 53.78 10.83 48.70
N THR A 528 54.74 11.48 48.04
CA THR A 528 55.63 10.87 47.05
C THR A 528 56.52 9.84 47.74
N LYS A 529 56.65 8.65 47.15
CA LYS A 529 57.95 7.99 46.87
C LYS A 529 57.83 6.49 46.73
N ALA A 530 58.28 6.05 45.58
CA ALA A 530 59.17 4.92 45.35
C ALA A 530 58.85 3.57 45.98
N MET A 531 58.72 2.58 45.11
CA MET A 531 59.61 1.40 45.17
C MET A 531 59.54 0.63 43.85
N CYS A 532 60.66 0.71 43.11
CA CYS A 532 61.16 -0.37 42.27
C CYS A 532 61.55 -1.53 43.19
N SER A 533 61.19 -2.74 42.86
CA SER A 533 62.08 -3.91 42.91
C SER A 533 61.33 -5.17 42.44
N ASP A 534 61.91 -5.84 41.45
CA ASP A 534 62.18 -7.23 41.31
C ASP A 534 60.99 -8.23 41.20
N MET A 535 60.87 -8.77 39.98
CA MET A 535 60.87 -10.22 39.79
C MET A 535 61.21 -10.55 38.33
N ASP A 536 62.50 -10.70 38.07
CA ASP A 536 63.07 -11.67 37.14
C ASP A 536 62.75 -13.08 37.65
N ASP A 537 62.79 -14.01 36.70
CA ASP A 537 62.65 -15.45 36.78
C ASP A 537 61.26 -16.04 36.54
N ILE A 538 61.13 -16.54 35.32
CA ILE A 538 60.81 -17.91 34.94
C ILE A 538 60.65 -17.97 33.40
N TYR A 539 61.74 -18.26 32.70
CA TYR A 539 61.72 -18.93 31.40
C TYR A 539 62.90 -19.89 31.33
N GLN A 540 62.62 -21.11 31.71
CA GLN A 540 63.30 -22.30 31.15
C GLN A 540 62.29 -23.42 31.06
N ASN A 541 62.26 -24.04 29.85
CA ASN A 541 61.69 -25.33 29.45
C ASN A 541 60.24 -25.35 28.98
N TYR A 542 59.99 -25.29 27.70
CA TYR A 542 59.88 -26.37 26.67
C TYR A 542 59.78 -25.75 25.28
#